data_668413c9db931901c9adb661e28ba1b2
#
_entry.id   668413c9db931901c9adb661e28ba1b2
#
_cell.length_a   1.000
_cell.length_b   1.000
_cell.length_c   1.000
_cell.angle_alpha   90.00
_cell.angle_beta   90.00
_cell.angle_gamma   90.00
#
_symmetry.space_group_name_H-M   'P 1'
#
loop_
_entity.id
_entity.type
_entity.pdbx_description
1 polymer ?
#
loop_
_entity_poly.entity_id
_entity_poly.type
_entity_poly.pdbx_seq_one_letter_code
_entity_poly.pdbx_strand_id
1 'polypeptide(L)'
;MKLVEFDGVLMAASMKGIIRSTNGGENWALVINEGGVGIAIENIQGGFAAITYNTTSETRRVRTSYDGGKTWQPIDAGLPATPLIASVIQVGENFFCGHPDGIFRSSDKGKTWKLLLPSIENKVFNLSVSGNVIYAIPRNGGC
;
A
#
# COMPACT_ATOMS: atom_id res chain seq x y z
N MET A 1 -3.39 1.59 13.58
CA MET A 1 -2.04 1.58 12.98
C MET A 1 -1.63 0.14 12.73
N LYS A 2 -1.06 -0.15 11.57
CA LYS A 2 -0.61 -1.50 11.22
C LYS A 2 0.91 -1.59 11.33
N LEU A 3 1.38 -2.72 11.82
CA LEU A 3 2.79 -3.02 11.98
C LEU A 3 3.09 -4.32 11.24
N VAL A 4 4.16 -4.35 10.45
CA VAL A 4 4.63 -5.57 9.78
C VAL A 4 6.11 -5.77 10.06
N GLU A 5 6.55 -7.02 9.92
CA GLU A 5 7.94 -7.39 10.16
C GLU A 5 8.43 -8.30 9.05
N PHE A 6 9.65 -8.07 8.59
CA PHE A 6 10.31 -8.92 7.63
C PHE A 6 11.82 -8.88 7.87
N ASP A 7 12.40 -10.05 8.12
CA ASP A 7 13.86 -10.20 8.26
C ASP A 7 14.46 -9.26 9.32
N GLY A 8 13.77 -9.15 10.46
CA GLY A 8 14.23 -8.31 11.58
C GLY A 8 13.92 -6.83 11.45
N VAL A 9 13.26 -6.41 10.38
CA VAL A 9 12.89 -5.02 10.16
C VAL A 9 11.41 -4.84 10.46
N LEU A 10 11.09 -3.90 11.34
CA LEU A 10 9.72 -3.51 11.62
C LEU A 10 9.36 -2.28 10.80
N MET A 11 8.18 -2.29 10.21
CA MET A 11 7.64 -1.18 9.45
C MET A 11 6.24 -0.85 9.95
N ALA A 12 5.91 0.43 10.04
CA ALA A 12 4.59 0.84 10.47
C ALA A 12 4.11 2.08 9.70
N ALA A 13 2.80 2.13 9.47
CA ALA A 13 2.14 3.34 8.99
C ALA A 13 1.86 4.24 10.20
N SER A 14 2.28 5.48 10.12
CA SER A 14 2.15 6.45 11.21
C SER A 14 1.45 7.72 10.75
N MET A 15 1.19 8.61 11.69
CA MET A 15 0.58 9.91 11.38
C MET A 15 1.49 10.82 10.54
N LYS A 16 2.78 10.49 10.44
CA LYS A 16 3.75 11.29 9.69
C LYS A 16 4.24 10.62 8.41
N GLY A 17 3.79 9.40 8.14
CA GLY A 17 4.24 8.62 7.00
C GLY A 17 4.59 7.20 7.39
N ILE A 18 5.61 6.62 6.76
CA ILE A 18 6.06 5.26 7.06
C ILE A 18 7.32 5.32 7.90
N ILE A 19 7.32 4.57 9.00
CA ILE A 19 8.44 4.50 9.94
C ILE A 19 9.02 3.10 9.96
N ARG A 20 10.32 3.02 10.26
CA ARG A 20 11.13 1.81 10.20
C ARG A 20 11.96 1.65 11.48
N SER A 21 12.04 0.43 11.99
CA SER A 21 12.92 0.09 13.11
C SER A 21 13.72 -1.17 12.81
N THR A 22 14.99 -1.19 13.21
CA THR A 22 15.87 -2.36 13.09
C THR A 22 16.30 -2.89 14.45
N ASN A 23 15.77 -2.35 15.54
CA ASN A 23 16.16 -2.74 16.90
C ASN A 23 14.95 -3.09 17.77
N GLY A 24 13.98 -3.78 17.18
CA GLY A 24 12.83 -4.28 17.92
C GLY A 24 11.82 -3.23 18.32
N GLY A 25 11.85 -2.07 17.68
CA GLY A 25 10.91 -0.99 17.97
C GLY A 25 11.44 0.02 19.01
N GLU A 26 12.69 -0.10 19.43
CA GLU A 26 13.27 0.87 20.37
C GLU A 26 13.45 2.23 19.72
N ASN A 27 13.92 2.25 18.48
CA ASN A 27 14.11 3.48 17.72
C ASN A 27 13.46 3.37 16.35
N TRP A 28 12.88 4.47 15.88
CA TRP A 28 12.16 4.52 14.62
C TRP A 28 12.69 5.67 13.76
N ALA A 29 12.81 5.41 12.46
CA ALA A 29 13.18 6.42 11.48
C ALA A 29 12.04 6.60 10.49
N LEU A 30 11.77 7.83 10.10
CA LEU A 30 10.78 8.13 9.07
C LEU A 30 11.41 7.87 7.71
N VAL A 31 10.85 6.92 6.93
CA VAL A 31 11.43 6.50 5.65
C VAL A 31 10.61 6.97 4.44
N ILE A 32 9.32 7.26 4.62
CA ILE A 32 8.53 7.98 3.63
C ILE A 32 7.85 9.15 4.33
N ASN A 33 8.20 10.36 3.90
CA ASN A 33 7.67 11.59 4.47
C ASN A 33 7.20 12.49 3.33
N GLU A 34 5.89 12.58 3.15
CA GLU A 34 5.27 13.38 2.09
C GLU A 34 4.32 14.43 2.64
N GLY A 35 4.45 14.75 3.92
CA GLY A 35 3.63 15.73 4.61
C GLY A 35 2.31 15.18 5.14
N GLY A 36 1.93 13.98 4.74
CA GLY A 36 0.69 13.35 5.17
C GLY A 36 0.91 12.04 5.91
N VAL A 37 -0.19 11.40 6.23
CA VAL A 37 -0.18 10.16 7.02
C VAL A 37 0.22 8.95 6.19
N GLY A 38 0.77 7.93 6.87
CA GLY A 38 0.87 6.60 6.32
C GLY A 38 -0.50 5.93 6.36
N ILE A 39 -0.92 5.38 5.23
CA ILE A 39 -2.23 4.77 5.09
C ILE A 39 -2.14 3.26 5.28
N ALA A 40 -1.14 2.62 4.68
CA ALA A 40 -1.01 1.17 4.73
C ALA A 40 0.45 0.76 4.60
N ILE A 41 0.76 -0.36 5.20
CA ILE A 41 2.03 -1.06 5.04
C ILE A 41 1.73 -2.55 5.00
N GLU A 42 2.27 -3.24 4.00
CA GLU A 42 2.02 -4.68 3.80
C GLU A 42 3.31 -5.40 3.48
N ASN A 43 3.40 -6.65 3.91
CA ASN A 43 4.45 -7.54 3.44
C ASN A 43 4.14 -7.99 2.01
N ILE A 44 5.17 -7.98 1.17
CA ILE A 44 5.13 -8.59 -0.16
C ILE A 44 6.31 -9.55 -0.28
N GLN A 45 6.37 -10.31 -1.37
CA GLN A 45 7.49 -11.22 -1.59
C GLN A 45 8.78 -10.42 -1.70
N GLY A 46 9.69 -10.65 -0.76
CA GLY A 46 10.99 -10.00 -0.73
C GLY A 46 11.01 -8.57 -0.23
N GLY A 47 9.89 -8.04 0.29
CA GLY A 47 9.89 -6.65 0.71
C GLY A 47 8.58 -6.16 1.30
N PHE A 48 8.33 -4.87 1.07
CA PHE A 48 7.17 -4.16 1.61
C PHE A 48 6.48 -3.34 0.53
N ALA A 49 5.16 -3.18 0.68
CA ALA A 49 4.37 -2.21 -0.09
C ALA A 49 3.77 -1.21 0.89
N ALA A 50 3.73 0.05 0.49
CA ALA A 50 3.22 1.13 1.34
C ALA A 50 2.31 2.05 0.55
N ILE A 51 1.29 2.58 1.25
CA ILE A 51 0.44 3.64 0.75
C ILE A 51 0.59 4.82 1.69
N THR A 52 0.88 6.00 1.12
CA THR A 52 1.01 7.25 1.87
C THR A 52 0.20 8.34 1.21
N TYR A 53 -0.22 9.34 2.01
CA TYR A 53 -0.86 10.52 1.47
C TYR A 53 0.18 11.61 1.21
N ASN A 54 0.22 12.10 -0.02
CA ASN A 54 1.11 13.19 -0.41
C ASN A 54 0.32 14.50 -0.39
N THR A 55 0.73 15.44 0.48
CA THR A 55 0.00 16.69 0.68
C THR A 55 0.15 17.67 -0.48
N THR A 56 1.22 17.55 -1.28
CA THR A 56 1.43 18.41 -2.43
C THR A 56 0.52 18.03 -3.60
N SER A 57 0.43 16.73 -3.91
CA SER A 57 -0.43 16.25 -4.99
C SER A 57 -1.87 16.02 -4.55
N GLU A 58 -2.12 15.98 -3.23
CA GLU A 58 -3.40 15.63 -2.64
C GLU A 58 -3.90 14.25 -3.07
N THR A 59 -2.96 13.33 -3.28
CA THR A 59 -3.26 11.96 -3.68
C THR A 59 -2.56 10.97 -2.77
N ARG A 60 -3.06 9.74 -2.76
CA ARG A 60 -2.35 8.63 -2.12
C ARG A 60 -1.39 8.02 -3.13
N ARG A 61 -0.18 7.73 -2.66
CA ARG A 61 0.88 7.15 -3.47
C ARG A 61 1.15 5.72 -3.03
N VAL A 62 1.43 4.86 -4.00
CA VAL A 62 1.74 3.44 -3.75
C VAL A 62 3.18 3.17 -4.13
N ARG A 63 3.95 2.60 -3.19
CA ARG A 63 5.38 2.32 -3.39
C ARG A 63 5.74 0.95 -2.86
N THR A 64 6.84 0.40 -3.38
CA THR A 64 7.43 -0.85 -2.90
C THR A 64 8.88 -0.65 -2.55
N SER A 65 9.37 -1.48 -1.63
CA SER A 65 10.77 -1.53 -1.23
C SER A 65 11.23 -2.98 -1.22
N TYR A 66 12.40 -3.23 -1.80
CA TYR A 66 13.00 -4.56 -1.85
C TYR A 66 14.38 -4.59 -1.16
N ASP A 67 14.73 -3.53 -0.41
CA ASP A 67 16.01 -3.42 0.30
C ASP A 67 15.82 -3.22 1.80
N GLY A 68 14.76 -3.82 2.35
CA GLY A 68 14.46 -3.72 3.76
C GLY A 68 13.83 -2.40 4.18
N GLY A 69 13.18 -1.69 3.26
CA GLY A 69 12.51 -0.44 3.57
C GLY A 69 13.41 0.79 3.52
N LYS A 70 14.64 0.65 3.00
CA LYS A 70 15.57 1.78 2.90
C LYS A 70 15.21 2.71 1.74
N THR A 71 14.95 2.14 0.56
CA THR A 71 14.54 2.92 -0.60
C THR A 71 13.20 2.42 -1.13
N TRP A 72 12.45 3.32 -1.74
CA TRP A 72 11.08 3.06 -2.16
C TRP A 72 10.88 3.49 -3.60
N GLN A 73 10.21 2.66 -4.39
CA GLN A 73 9.92 2.93 -5.79
C GLN A 73 8.42 3.08 -6.00
N PRO A 74 7.97 4.12 -6.70
CA PRO A 74 6.54 4.24 -6.99
C PRO A 74 6.12 3.15 -7.98
N ILE A 75 4.92 2.60 -7.74
CA ILE A 75 4.32 1.59 -8.62
C ILE A 75 2.93 2.01 -9.10
N ASP A 76 2.59 3.28 -8.95
CA ASP A 76 1.24 3.79 -9.18
C ASP A 76 1.08 4.58 -10.49
N ALA A 77 2.08 4.59 -11.37
CA ALA A 77 2.00 5.35 -12.61
C ALA A 77 0.86 4.89 -13.52
N GLY A 78 0.50 3.60 -13.46
CA GLY A 78 -0.60 3.04 -14.25
C GLY A 78 -1.95 3.09 -13.56
N LEU A 79 -2.04 3.69 -12.37
CA LEU A 79 -3.30 3.87 -11.65
C LEU A 79 -3.77 5.31 -11.78
N PRO A 80 -5.08 5.55 -11.97
CA PRO A 80 -5.59 6.92 -11.91
C PRO A 80 -5.28 7.57 -10.56
N ALA A 81 -4.79 8.80 -10.57
CA ALA A 81 -4.46 9.51 -9.34
C ALA A 81 -5.72 9.78 -8.53
N THR A 82 -5.65 9.54 -7.22
CA THR A 82 -6.82 9.70 -6.34
C THR A 82 -6.37 9.84 -4.88
N PRO A 83 -7.15 10.53 -4.04
CA PRO A 83 -6.90 10.55 -2.60
C PRO A 83 -7.45 9.32 -1.86
N LEU A 84 -8.02 8.33 -2.56
CA LEU A 84 -8.85 7.31 -1.93
C LEU A 84 -8.39 5.86 -2.16
N ILE A 85 -7.14 5.61 -2.56
CA ILE A 85 -6.63 4.23 -2.62
C ILE A 85 -6.63 3.66 -1.21
N ALA A 86 -7.30 2.49 -1.03
CA ALA A 86 -7.50 1.91 0.29
C ALA A 86 -6.49 0.85 0.66
N SER A 87 -6.02 0.06 -0.32
CA SER A 87 -5.22 -1.12 -0.02
C SER A 87 -4.39 -1.58 -1.21
N VAL A 88 -3.29 -2.27 -0.89
CA VAL A 88 -2.48 -2.99 -1.86
C VAL A 88 -2.05 -4.30 -1.21
N ILE A 89 -2.20 -5.42 -1.93
CA ILE A 89 -1.81 -6.74 -1.46
C ILE A 89 -1.15 -7.52 -2.57
N GLN A 90 -0.46 -8.59 -2.22
CA GLN A 90 0.14 -9.51 -3.20
C GLN A 90 -0.36 -10.93 -2.98
N VAL A 91 -0.74 -11.59 -4.06
CA VAL A 91 -1.06 -13.02 -4.07
C VAL A 91 -0.29 -13.64 -5.23
N GLY A 92 0.63 -14.57 -4.92
CA GLY A 92 1.55 -15.08 -5.91
C GLY A 92 2.39 -13.94 -6.49
N GLU A 93 2.42 -13.82 -7.80
CA GLU A 93 3.16 -12.75 -8.48
C GLU A 93 2.29 -11.53 -8.80
N ASN A 94 1.02 -11.54 -8.39
CA ASN A 94 0.08 -10.48 -8.73
C ASN A 94 -0.11 -9.52 -7.57
N PHE A 95 -0.09 -8.23 -7.88
CA PHE A 95 -0.53 -7.19 -6.95
C PHE A 95 -1.98 -6.85 -7.24
N PHE A 96 -2.72 -6.54 -6.18
CA PHE A 96 -4.11 -6.10 -6.26
C PHE A 96 -4.24 -4.80 -5.46
N CYS A 97 -4.95 -3.84 -6.03
CA CYS A 97 -5.11 -2.53 -5.43
C CYS A 97 -6.59 -2.18 -5.32
N GLY A 98 -7.02 -1.78 -4.13
CA GLY A 98 -8.36 -1.25 -3.90
C GLY A 98 -8.37 0.25 -4.21
N HIS A 99 -9.02 0.62 -5.28
CA HIS A 99 -9.07 1.96 -5.85
C HIS A 99 -10.53 2.42 -5.97
N PRO A 100 -10.84 3.72 -5.97
CA PRO A 100 -12.22 4.17 -6.18
C PRO A 100 -12.87 3.66 -7.46
N ASP A 101 -12.09 3.43 -8.52
CA ASP A 101 -12.61 2.87 -9.77
C ASP A 101 -12.90 1.37 -9.67
N GLY A 102 -12.37 0.68 -8.67
CA GLY A 102 -12.55 -0.73 -8.46
C GLY A 102 -11.28 -1.42 -8.02
N ILE A 103 -11.17 -2.72 -8.32
CA ILE A 103 -9.98 -3.50 -7.99
C ILE A 103 -9.10 -3.57 -9.24
N PHE A 104 -7.88 -3.08 -9.12
CA PHE A 104 -6.87 -3.19 -10.17
C PHE A 104 -5.92 -4.35 -9.87
N ARG A 105 -5.42 -4.99 -10.91
CA ARG A 105 -4.42 -6.05 -10.81
C ARG A 105 -3.19 -5.69 -11.64
N SER A 106 -2.01 -6.00 -11.10
CA SER A 106 -0.75 -5.93 -11.82
C SER A 106 -0.06 -7.29 -11.77
N SER A 107 0.41 -7.76 -12.91
CA SER A 107 1.19 -8.99 -13.01
C SER A 107 2.66 -8.72 -13.30
N ASP A 108 3.10 -7.46 -13.25
CA ASP A 108 4.47 -7.04 -13.56
C ASP A 108 5.06 -6.13 -12.48
N LYS A 109 4.71 -6.41 -11.22
CA LYS A 109 5.20 -5.70 -10.03
C LYS A 109 4.82 -4.22 -10.01
N GLY A 110 3.65 -3.90 -10.54
CA GLY A 110 3.12 -2.55 -10.51
C GLY A 110 3.54 -1.66 -11.66
N LYS A 111 4.20 -2.20 -12.67
CA LYS A 111 4.57 -1.42 -13.86
C LYS A 111 3.34 -1.06 -14.69
N THR A 112 2.40 -2.01 -14.82
CA THR A 112 1.12 -1.78 -15.47
C THR A 112 0.00 -2.35 -14.62
N TRP A 113 -1.18 -1.72 -14.71
CA TRP A 113 -2.36 -2.11 -13.94
C TRP A 113 -3.55 -2.23 -14.87
N LYS A 114 -4.40 -3.23 -14.60
CA LYS A 114 -5.67 -3.43 -15.32
C LYS A 114 -6.81 -3.46 -14.33
N LEU A 115 -7.92 -2.83 -14.68
CA LEU A 115 -9.14 -2.89 -13.89
C LEU A 115 -9.70 -4.31 -13.99
N LEU A 116 -9.73 -4.99 -12.85
CA LEU A 116 -10.20 -6.37 -12.75
C LEU A 116 -11.70 -6.42 -12.45
N LEU A 117 -12.15 -5.57 -11.55
CA LEU A 117 -13.53 -5.51 -11.10
C LEU A 117 -13.92 -4.04 -10.88
N PRO A 118 -14.95 -3.52 -11.58
CA PRO A 118 -15.39 -2.14 -11.35
C PRO A 118 -15.91 -1.92 -9.94
N SER A 119 -15.90 -0.68 -9.49
CA SER A 119 -16.43 -0.33 -8.18
C SER A 119 -17.92 -0.65 -8.08
N ILE A 120 -18.36 -0.93 -6.85
CA ILE A 120 -19.75 -1.22 -6.54
C ILE A 120 -20.27 -0.11 -5.64
N GLU A 121 -21.35 0.55 -6.05
CA GLU A 121 -22.02 1.59 -5.27
C GLU A 121 -21.07 2.72 -4.82
N ASN A 122 -20.10 3.07 -5.66
CA ASN A 122 -19.12 4.11 -5.39
C ASN A 122 -18.26 3.84 -4.14
N LYS A 123 -18.09 2.58 -3.79
CA LYS A 123 -17.29 2.19 -2.64
C LYS A 123 -15.89 1.77 -3.06
N VAL A 124 -14.93 1.94 -2.14
CA VAL A 124 -13.56 1.50 -2.34
C VAL A 124 -13.37 0.17 -1.61
N PHE A 125 -12.77 -0.81 -2.28
CA PHE A 125 -12.52 -2.11 -1.67
C PHE A 125 -11.29 -2.07 -0.78
N ASN A 126 -11.46 -2.50 0.47
CA ASN A 126 -10.36 -2.79 1.36
C ASN A 126 -10.03 -4.27 1.19
N LEU A 127 -8.82 -4.56 0.70
CA LEU A 127 -8.40 -5.92 0.36
C LEU A 127 -7.57 -6.51 1.49
N SER A 128 -7.83 -7.78 1.79
CA SER A 128 -6.99 -8.57 2.67
C SER A 128 -6.84 -9.96 2.08
N VAL A 129 -5.81 -10.69 2.50
CA VAL A 129 -5.51 -12.00 1.96
C VAL A 129 -5.35 -13.00 3.11
N SER A 130 -5.88 -14.21 2.89
CA SER A 130 -5.66 -15.35 3.79
C SER A 130 -5.42 -16.56 2.90
N GLY A 131 -4.18 -17.09 2.94
CA GLY A 131 -3.75 -18.11 1.99
C GLY A 131 -3.83 -17.60 0.55
N ASN A 132 -4.64 -18.24 -0.27
CA ASN A 132 -4.86 -17.83 -1.67
C ASN A 132 -6.21 -17.14 -1.86
N VAL A 133 -6.88 -16.75 -0.77
CA VAL A 133 -8.20 -16.12 -0.82
C VAL A 133 -8.06 -14.63 -0.57
N ILE A 134 -8.63 -13.82 -1.46
CA ILE A 134 -8.68 -12.36 -1.30
C ILE A 134 -10.07 -12.01 -0.78
N TYR A 135 -10.11 -11.29 0.33
CA TYR A 135 -11.34 -10.72 0.86
C TYR A 135 -11.40 -9.25 0.48
N ALA A 136 -12.46 -8.88 -0.24
CA ALA A 136 -12.66 -7.51 -0.69
C ALA A 136 -13.89 -6.95 0.05
N ILE A 137 -13.65 -6.02 0.95
CA ILE A 137 -14.69 -5.42 1.77
C ILE A 137 -14.95 -4.00 1.26
N PRO A 138 -16.14 -3.73 0.72
CA PRO A 138 -16.45 -2.38 0.25
C PRO A 138 -16.59 -1.41 1.44
N ARG A 139 -15.96 -0.25 1.31
CA ARG A 139 -15.97 0.82 2.30
C ARG A 139 -16.38 2.11 1.64
N ASN A 140 -16.94 3.01 2.43
CA ASN A 140 -17.15 4.37 1.93
C ASN A 140 -15.80 5.01 1.64
N GLY A 141 -15.69 5.70 0.53
CA GLY A 141 -14.46 6.39 0.19
C GLY A 141 -14.15 7.46 1.24
N GLY A 142 -12.86 7.62 1.56
CA GLY A 142 -12.43 8.67 2.46
C GLY A 142 -12.29 8.24 3.90
N CYS A 143 -11.86 7.10 4.18
CA CYS A 143 -11.44 6.52 5.43
C CYS A 143 -12.34 5.85 6.32
#